data_ff49dcf3c9fbfb1ff864da46be865a77
#
_entry.id   ff49dcf3c9fbfb1ff864da46be865a77
#
_cell.length_a   1.000
_cell.length_b   1.000
_cell.length_c   1.000
_cell.angle_alpha   90.00
_cell.angle_beta   90.00
_cell.angle_gamma   90.00
#
_symmetry.space_group_name_H-M   'P 1'
#
loop_
_entity.id
_entity.type
_entity.pdbx_description
1 polymer ?
#
loop_
_entity_poly.entity_id
_entity_poly.type
_entity_poly.pdbx_seq_one_letter_code
_entity_poly.pdbx_strand_id
1 'polypeptide(L)'
;MDKYEYFTGIPEVGIVPRAPHAGPLLRHVYEQEHGRGGFSGKVSHTYHLYPPNNWLPDETRQLPAGAFAPDWDSPMQPLGGIHHALEVMAPTAPRDVYRGMARLVANATAAMNVTAPRLSMDYFFEHHSATLVYFIHRGGGTLETTFGPVAYRAGDFLVVPKGITHRFELAAGSQYYWVYESLTGDPEKAEAPTTGQFIPHSRSDYRFPRSLDTRNEAGRFEIVSKVGGAYTRRVHPTHPFDVVGWRGTYLPYRLAVEDVRPLVADRSHVPPSGHTVFILPGCYLCVFTVRSVEKEGMWVPFFHKNLDYVETIGYHAGEFFSRGGVFRAGMVSVHPVGLPHGPHPPALSAFLDGRRPETFDEVGIMADFATPAEISELALRLSRPDYMASWAAYASDPRFRFAETRLREVRHLADRLAQERDGLRPIPPDHERGQ
;
A
#
# COMPACT_ATOMS: atom_id res chain seq x y z
N MET A 1 -4.62 -5.51 -21.22
CA MET A 1 -5.16 -6.88 -21.05
C MET A 1 -3.96 -7.81 -20.92
N ASP A 2 -3.79 -8.41 -19.77
CA ASP A 2 -2.66 -9.31 -19.51
C ASP A 2 -2.81 -10.54 -20.41
N LYS A 3 -1.79 -10.87 -21.21
CA LYS A 3 -1.82 -12.02 -22.15
C LYS A 3 -2.14 -13.35 -21.44
N TYR A 4 -1.88 -13.43 -20.14
CA TYR A 4 -2.18 -14.61 -19.31
C TYR A 4 -3.68 -14.80 -19.01
N GLU A 5 -4.48 -13.75 -19.03
CA GLU A 5 -5.93 -13.86 -18.80
C GLU A 5 -6.66 -14.60 -19.92
N TYR A 6 -6.08 -14.61 -21.11
CA TYR A 6 -6.64 -15.32 -22.25
C TYR A 6 -6.57 -16.85 -22.10
N PHE A 7 -5.62 -17.36 -21.30
CA PHE A 7 -5.40 -18.80 -21.12
C PHE A 7 -6.01 -19.37 -19.84
N THR A 8 -6.31 -18.54 -18.84
CA THR A 8 -6.80 -19.00 -17.53
C THR A 8 -8.31 -18.88 -17.36
N GLY A 9 -9.02 -18.34 -18.36
CA GLY A 9 -10.44 -18.02 -18.27
C GLY A 9 -10.72 -16.75 -17.45
N ILE A 10 -11.83 -16.11 -17.76
CA ILE A 10 -12.33 -14.95 -17.01
C ILE A 10 -12.99 -15.45 -15.74
N PRO A 11 -12.65 -14.95 -14.54
CA PRO A 11 -13.33 -15.33 -13.30
C PRO A 11 -14.82 -15.06 -13.35
N GLU A 12 -15.59 -15.99 -12.82
CA GLU A 12 -17.04 -15.87 -12.70
C GLU A 12 -17.57 -16.59 -11.46
N VAL A 13 -18.66 -16.10 -10.89
CA VAL A 13 -19.34 -16.68 -9.74
C VAL A 13 -20.86 -16.57 -9.92
N GLY A 14 -21.60 -17.58 -9.50
CA GLY A 14 -23.04 -17.58 -9.48
C GLY A 14 -23.69 -17.77 -10.85
N ILE A 15 -24.82 -17.13 -11.05
CA ILE A 15 -25.65 -17.25 -12.26
C ILE A 15 -25.19 -16.22 -13.28
N VAL A 16 -24.45 -16.68 -14.30
CA VAL A 16 -23.94 -15.84 -15.38
C VAL A 16 -24.68 -16.17 -16.68
N PRO A 17 -25.47 -15.24 -17.24
CA PRO A 17 -26.14 -15.43 -18.51
C PRO A 17 -25.16 -15.70 -19.64
N ARG A 18 -25.42 -16.73 -20.46
CA ARG A 18 -24.58 -17.13 -21.60
C ARG A 18 -25.44 -17.35 -22.83
N ALA A 19 -25.06 -16.75 -23.96
CA ALA A 19 -25.67 -17.10 -25.23
C ALA A 19 -25.35 -18.56 -25.61
N PRO A 20 -26.24 -19.30 -26.26
CA PRO A 20 -27.63 -18.96 -26.65
C PRO A 20 -28.68 -19.14 -25.55
N HIS A 21 -28.32 -19.61 -24.39
CA HIS A 21 -29.27 -20.01 -23.34
C HIS A 21 -29.72 -18.83 -22.43
N ALA A 22 -29.25 -17.64 -22.67
CA ALA A 22 -29.49 -16.47 -21.80
C ALA A 22 -30.89 -15.87 -21.94
N GLY A 23 -31.62 -16.10 -23.06
CA GLY A 23 -32.86 -15.38 -23.37
C GLY A 23 -33.94 -15.39 -22.29
N PRO A 24 -34.31 -16.54 -21.69
CA PRO A 24 -35.29 -16.58 -20.60
C PRO A 24 -34.77 -15.91 -19.32
N LEU A 25 -33.47 -16.11 -18.99
CA LEU A 25 -32.83 -15.56 -17.78
C LEU A 25 -32.73 -14.05 -17.83
N LEU A 26 -32.40 -13.46 -18.98
CA LEU A 26 -32.32 -12.01 -19.16
C LEU A 26 -33.65 -11.26 -18.99
N ARG A 27 -34.77 -11.96 -18.84
CA ARG A 27 -36.06 -11.36 -18.45
C ARG A 27 -36.19 -11.17 -16.93
N HIS A 28 -35.28 -11.74 -16.15
CA HIS A 28 -35.37 -11.83 -14.68
C HIS A 28 -34.11 -11.26 -13.98
N VAL A 29 -33.08 -10.92 -14.71
CA VAL A 29 -31.88 -10.31 -14.17
C VAL A 29 -31.46 -9.10 -14.99
N TYR A 30 -30.83 -8.14 -14.32
CA TYR A 30 -30.38 -6.87 -14.91
C TYR A 30 -28.87 -6.81 -14.86
N GLU A 31 -28.25 -6.64 -16.03
CA GLU A 31 -26.80 -6.57 -16.16
C GLU A 31 -26.30 -5.16 -15.85
N GLN A 32 -25.24 -5.07 -15.05
CA GLN A 32 -24.50 -3.83 -14.83
C GLN A 32 -23.03 -4.05 -15.21
N GLU A 33 -22.48 -3.16 -16.04
CA GLU A 33 -21.07 -3.13 -16.39
C GLU A 33 -20.29 -2.24 -15.44
N HIS A 34 -19.14 -2.74 -14.98
CA HIS A 34 -18.11 -2.02 -14.23
C HIS A 34 -16.86 -1.96 -15.10
N GLY A 35 -16.53 -0.80 -15.64
CA GLY A 35 -15.44 -0.66 -16.62
C GLY A 35 -14.46 0.46 -16.33
N ARG A 36 -13.21 0.25 -16.71
CA ARG A 36 -12.12 1.24 -16.70
C ARG A 36 -11.63 1.52 -18.10
N GLY A 37 -11.11 2.77 -18.30
CA GLY A 37 -10.57 3.16 -19.61
C GLY A 37 -11.62 3.20 -20.72
N GLY A 38 -12.85 3.61 -20.39
CA GLY A 38 -13.97 3.48 -21.30
C GLY A 38 -14.25 2.01 -21.64
N PHE A 39 -14.41 1.71 -22.91
CA PHE A 39 -14.65 0.33 -23.35
C PHE A 39 -13.36 -0.48 -23.65
N SER A 40 -12.19 0.05 -23.31
CA SER A 40 -10.90 -0.57 -23.67
C SER A 40 -10.12 -1.13 -22.47
N GLY A 41 -10.54 -0.83 -21.24
CA GLY A 41 -9.87 -1.26 -20.01
C GLY A 41 -10.41 -2.56 -19.44
N LYS A 42 -10.08 -2.81 -18.17
CA LYS A 42 -10.64 -3.91 -17.39
C LYS A 42 -12.14 -3.73 -17.23
N VAL A 43 -12.87 -4.83 -17.27
CA VAL A 43 -14.33 -4.84 -17.19
C VAL A 43 -14.82 -6.01 -16.35
N SER A 44 -15.93 -5.82 -15.64
CA SER A 44 -16.73 -6.87 -15.03
C SER A 44 -18.21 -6.57 -15.20
N HIS A 45 -19.01 -7.63 -15.25
CA HIS A 45 -20.45 -7.57 -15.30
C HIS A 45 -21.02 -8.22 -14.06
N THR A 46 -21.98 -7.56 -13.42
CA THR A 46 -22.80 -8.09 -12.34
C THR A 46 -24.23 -8.25 -12.82
N TYR A 47 -24.92 -9.26 -12.32
CA TYR A 47 -26.30 -9.61 -12.70
C TYR A 47 -27.18 -9.48 -11.47
N HIS A 48 -28.09 -8.49 -11.50
CA HIS A 48 -28.91 -8.03 -10.38
C HIS A 48 -30.34 -8.55 -10.47
N LEU A 49 -31.00 -8.73 -9.32
CA LEU A 49 -32.44 -9.03 -9.28
C LEU A 49 -33.28 -7.81 -9.63
N TYR A 50 -32.79 -6.61 -9.38
CA TYR A 50 -33.49 -5.34 -9.64
C TYR A 50 -32.63 -4.43 -10.52
N PRO A 51 -33.22 -3.49 -11.28
CA PRO A 51 -32.45 -2.54 -12.07
C PRO A 51 -31.47 -1.75 -11.19
N PRO A 52 -30.17 -1.69 -11.53
CA PRO A 52 -29.17 -0.95 -10.73
C PRO A 52 -29.44 0.55 -10.56
N ASN A 53 -30.29 1.12 -11.41
CA ASN A 53 -30.75 2.51 -11.35
C ASN A 53 -32.04 2.70 -10.56
N ASN A 54 -32.41 1.74 -9.70
CA ASN A 54 -33.61 1.76 -8.87
C ASN A 54 -33.40 2.60 -7.60
N TRP A 55 -32.99 3.87 -7.74
CA TRP A 55 -32.90 4.81 -6.61
C TRP A 55 -34.14 5.69 -6.52
N LEU A 56 -34.36 6.27 -5.35
CA LEU A 56 -35.45 7.21 -5.09
C LEU A 56 -35.01 8.62 -5.47
N PRO A 57 -35.52 9.23 -6.56
CA PRO A 57 -35.03 10.52 -7.08
C PRO A 57 -35.14 11.65 -6.04
N ASP A 58 -36.23 11.71 -5.30
CA ASP A 58 -36.49 12.75 -4.29
C ASP A 58 -35.53 12.69 -3.09
N GLU A 59 -34.83 11.57 -2.92
CA GLU A 59 -33.86 11.35 -1.85
C GLU A 59 -32.41 11.33 -2.34
N THR A 60 -32.20 11.58 -3.62
CA THR A 60 -30.88 11.70 -4.23
C THR A 60 -30.43 13.15 -4.18
N ARG A 61 -29.31 13.41 -3.47
CA ARG A 61 -28.80 14.77 -3.30
C ARG A 61 -27.30 14.82 -3.10
N GLN A 62 -26.70 15.90 -3.51
CA GLN A 62 -25.33 16.24 -3.14
C GLN A 62 -25.29 16.62 -1.65
N LEU A 63 -24.32 16.11 -0.94
CA LEU A 63 -24.07 16.45 0.46
C LEU A 63 -23.28 17.77 0.53
N PRO A 64 -23.49 18.59 1.59
CA PRO A 64 -22.68 19.78 1.81
C PRO A 64 -21.19 19.41 1.96
N ALA A 65 -20.32 20.35 1.57
CA ALA A 65 -18.87 20.17 1.77
C ALA A 65 -18.54 19.91 3.25
N GLY A 66 -17.65 18.96 3.51
CA GLY A 66 -17.27 18.57 4.86
C GLY A 66 -18.29 17.75 5.64
N ALA A 67 -19.51 17.54 5.13
CA ALA A 67 -20.56 16.81 5.84
C ALA A 67 -20.27 15.33 6.04
N PHE A 68 -19.42 14.73 5.23
CA PHE A 68 -19.17 13.31 5.25
C PHE A 68 -17.84 12.91 5.92
N ALA A 69 -16.73 13.52 5.48
CA ALA A 69 -15.39 13.21 6.01
C ALA A 69 -14.58 14.51 6.15
N PRO A 70 -14.74 15.28 7.24
CA PRO A 70 -14.08 16.57 7.40
C PRO A 70 -12.55 16.48 7.42
N ASP A 71 -11.98 15.35 7.84
CA ASP A 71 -10.52 15.20 7.97
C ASP A 71 -9.87 14.65 6.69
N TRP A 72 -10.65 14.05 5.76
CA TRP A 72 -10.14 13.54 4.48
C TRP A 72 -9.59 14.66 3.60
N ASP A 73 -10.28 15.79 3.58
CA ASP A 73 -9.95 16.95 2.79
C ASP A 73 -9.21 18.02 3.62
N SER A 74 -8.40 17.59 4.63
CA SER A 74 -7.55 18.51 5.40
C SER A 74 -6.70 19.37 4.48
N PRO A 75 -6.46 20.66 4.82
CA PRO A 75 -5.59 21.51 4.05
C PRO A 75 -4.24 20.86 3.82
N MET A 76 -3.78 20.88 2.57
CA MET A 76 -2.50 20.37 2.14
C MET A 76 -1.55 21.54 1.91
N GLN A 77 -0.27 21.31 2.18
CA GLN A 77 0.79 22.29 1.90
C GLN A 77 2.03 21.59 1.35
N PRO A 78 2.89 22.28 0.62
CA PRO A 78 4.13 21.70 0.11
C PRO A 78 4.94 21.04 1.24
N LEU A 79 5.42 19.83 0.99
CA LEU A 79 6.30 19.14 1.92
C LEU A 79 7.66 19.83 1.91
N GLY A 80 8.04 20.43 3.03
CA GLY A 80 9.37 21.04 3.22
C GLY A 80 10.48 20.01 3.38
N GLY A 81 11.72 20.48 3.44
CA GLY A 81 12.92 19.63 3.59
C GLY A 81 13.16 19.13 5.02
N ILE A 82 12.15 18.65 5.72
CA ILE A 82 12.23 18.16 7.11
C ILE A 82 11.66 16.75 7.18
N HIS A 83 12.39 15.85 7.84
CA HIS A 83 11.88 14.51 8.14
C HIS A 83 10.78 14.54 9.21
N HIS A 84 9.76 13.73 9.06
CA HIS A 84 8.68 13.59 10.01
C HIS A 84 8.55 12.16 10.52
N ALA A 85 8.26 12.00 11.82
CA ALA A 85 7.84 10.77 12.45
C ALA A 85 6.43 10.99 12.99
N LEU A 86 5.44 10.40 12.35
CA LEU A 86 4.04 10.61 12.66
C LEU A 86 3.56 9.58 13.69
N GLU A 87 3.06 10.07 14.81
CA GLU A 87 2.33 9.26 15.79
C GLU A 87 0.84 9.39 15.52
N VAL A 88 0.30 8.48 14.73
CA VAL A 88 -1.11 8.53 14.39
C VAL A 88 -1.96 8.12 15.58
N MET A 89 -2.86 9.01 15.98
CA MET A 89 -3.81 8.81 17.07
C MET A 89 -5.20 8.55 16.51
N ALA A 90 -5.93 7.63 17.15
CA ALA A 90 -7.32 7.40 16.82
C ALA A 90 -8.18 8.65 17.18
N PRO A 91 -9.19 9.00 16.38
CA PRO A 91 -10.15 10.05 16.72
C PRO A 91 -10.81 9.76 18.07
N THR A 92 -11.08 10.79 18.85
CA THR A 92 -11.78 10.66 20.14
C THR A 92 -13.22 10.17 19.96
N ALA A 93 -13.92 10.69 18.95
CA ALA A 93 -15.26 10.23 18.59
C ALA A 93 -15.21 8.92 17.79
N PRO A 94 -16.11 7.96 18.06
CA PRO A 94 -16.24 6.77 17.22
C PRO A 94 -16.62 7.17 15.79
N ARG A 95 -15.88 6.63 14.81
CA ARG A 95 -16.10 6.85 13.36
C ARG A 95 -16.03 5.52 12.64
N ASP A 96 -16.65 5.43 11.48
CA ASP A 96 -16.43 4.37 10.50
C ASP A 96 -15.18 4.64 9.66
N VAL A 97 -14.89 3.73 8.71
CA VAL A 97 -13.69 3.79 7.88
C VAL A 97 -13.55 5.11 7.13
N TYR A 98 -14.64 5.61 6.55
CA TYR A 98 -14.60 6.81 5.70
C TYR A 98 -14.78 8.10 6.46
N ARG A 99 -15.72 8.13 7.43
CA ARG A 99 -15.93 9.32 8.26
C ARG A 99 -14.74 9.61 9.19
N GLY A 100 -13.90 8.61 9.46
CA GLY A 100 -12.68 8.72 10.28
C GLY A 100 -11.39 8.76 9.48
N MET A 101 -11.45 8.83 8.15
CA MET A 101 -10.26 8.85 7.32
C MET A 101 -9.60 10.22 7.33
N ALA A 102 -8.27 10.22 7.37
CA ALA A 102 -7.45 11.44 7.42
C ALA A 102 -6.29 11.33 6.43
N ARG A 103 -6.10 12.37 5.61
CA ARG A 103 -5.00 12.43 4.64
C ARG A 103 -3.69 12.81 5.33
N LEU A 104 -2.61 12.15 4.96
CA LEU A 104 -1.26 12.45 5.44
C LEU A 104 -0.39 13.09 4.37
N VAL A 105 -0.17 12.38 3.26
CA VAL A 105 0.69 12.80 2.14
C VAL A 105 -0.03 12.57 0.84
N ALA A 106 0.16 13.44 -0.15
CA ALA A 106 -0.42 13.28 -1.48
C ALA A 106 0.45 13.94 -2.55
N ASN A 107 0.29 13.47 -3.78
CA ASN A 107 0.66 14.17 -4.99
C ASN A 107 -0.55 14.26 -5.95
N ALA A 108 -0.34 14.67 -7.18
CA ALA A 108 -1.44 14.83 -8.15
C ALA A 108 -2.16 13.52 -8.52
N THR A 109 -1.56 12.36 -8.27
CA THR A 109 -2.04 11.06 -8.78
C THR A 109 -2.26 10.00 -7.70
N ALA A 110 -1.72 10.21 -6.51
CA ALA A 110 -1.82 9.27 -5.39
C ALA A 110 -1.86 9.98 -4.04
N ALA A 111 -2.41 9.33 -3.03
CA ALA A 111 -2.41 9.83 -1.66
C ALA A 111 -2.27 8.70 -0.65
N MET A 112 -1.69 9.01 0.51
CA MET A 112 -1.70 8.18 1.70
C MET A 112 -2.64 8.78 2.74
N ASN A 113 -3.56 7.96 3.21
CA ASN A 113 -4.50 8.30 4.27
C ASN A 113 -4.38 7.26 5.40
N VAL A 114 -4.96 7.59 6.55
CA VAL A 114 -5.08 6.68 7.70
C VAL A 114 -6.50 6.70 8.22
N THR A 115 -6.93 5.58 8.82
CA THR A 115 -8.21 5.51 9.53
C THR A 115 -8.13 4.52 10.69
N ALA A 116 -8.75 4.86 11.82
CA ALA A 116 -8.86 3.99 12.99
C ALA A 116 -10.35 3.82 13.37
N PRO A 117 -11.11 3.07 12.57
CA PRO A 117 -12.55 2.98 12.73
C PRO A 117 -12.94 2.21 14.00
N ARG A 118 -14.06 2.59 14.61
CA ARG A 118 -14.68 1.91 15.76
C ARG A 118 -16.13 1.48 15.49
N LEU A 119 -16.67 1.88 14.33
CA LEU A 119 -18.02 1.57 13.91
C LEU A 119 -17.98 0.88 12.56
N SER A 120 -18.75 -0.19 12.40
CA SER A 120 -19.10 -0.71 11.08
C SER A 120 -19.92 0.33 10.33
N MET A 121 -19.89 0.25 9.01
CA MET A 121 -20.62 1.19 8.18
C MET A 121 -22.12 0.87 8.17
N ASP A 122 -22.94 1.88 8.37
CA ASP A 122 -24.41 1.82 8.28
C ASP A 122 -24.95 2.24 6.90
N TYR A 123 -24.06 2.48 5.92
CA TYR A 123 -24.32 2.84 4.54
C TYR A 123 -23.33 2.10 3.61
N PHE A 124 -23.61 2.13 2.31
CA PHE A 124 -22.70 1.66 1.27
C PHE A 124 -21.89 2.82 0.69
N PHE A 125 -20.68 2.52 0.22
CA PHE A 125 -19.79 3.55 -0.31
C PHE A 125 -19.29 3.18 -1.70
N GLU A 126 -19.12 4.21 -2.54
CA GLU A 126 -18.51 4.13 -3.86
C GLU A 126 -17.49 5.25 -4.03
N HIS A 127 -16.25 4.92 -4.30
CA HIS A 127 -15.22 5.92 -4.60
C HIS A 127 -15.02 6.04 -6.11
N HIS A 128 -15.61 7.06 -6.74
CA HIS A 128 -15.51 7.26 -8.18
C HIS A 128 -14.30 8.06 -8.64
N SER A 129 -13.44 8.51 -7.73
CA SER A 129 -12.21 9.25 -8.06
C SER A 129 -10.96 8.41 -7.97
N ALA A 130 -10.95 7.33 -7.17
CA ALA A 130 -9.77 6.52 -6.92
C ALA A 130 -10.07 5.03 -6.80
N THR A 131 -9.11 4.20 -7.13
CA THR A 131 -8.96 2.85 -6.59
C THR A 131 -8.26 2.94 -5.24
N LEU A 132 -8.77 2.20 -4.25
CA LEU A 132 -8.27 2.23 -2.88
C LEU A 132 -7.49 0.95 -2.57
N VAL A 133 -6.30 1.11 -2.01
CA VAL A 133 -5.47 0.02 -1.49
C VAL A 133 -5.38 0.21 0.01
N TYR A 134 -6.08 -0.60 0.77
CA TYR A 134 -5.97 -0.63 2.22
C TYR A 134 -4.86 -1.58 2.63
N PHE A 135 -4.03 -1.19 3.56
CA PHE A 135 -3.22 -2.09 4.36
C PHE A 135 -3.79 -2.15 5.77
N ILE A 136 -4.18 -3.33 6.19
CA ILE A 136 -4.78 -3.55 7.51
C ILE A 136 -3.66 -3.70 8.53
N HIS A 137 -3.27 -2.58 9.15
CA HIS A 137 -2.23 -2.62 10.17
C HIS A 137 -2.70 -3.35 11.43
N ARG A 138 -3.95 -3.14 11.84
CA ARG A 138 -4.55 -3.77 13.02
C ARG A 138 -6.03 -4.01 12.81
N GLY A 139 -6.53 -5.12 13.37
CA GLY A 139 -7.93 -5.50 13.31
C GLY A 139 -8.26 -6.42 12.17
N GLY A 140 -9.51 -6.44 11.79
CA GLY A 140 -10.03 -7.32 10.75
C GLY A 140 -11.54 -7.16 10.63
N GLY A 141 -12.15 -7.98 9.76
CA GLY A 141 -13.60 -7.94 9.51
C GLY A 141 -13.96 -8.54 8.18
N THR A 142 -15.05 -8.04 7.62
CA THR A 142 -15.52 -8.40 6.28
C THR A 142 -15.72 -7.14 5.45
N LEU A 143 -15.09 -7.09 4.29
CA LEU A 143 -15.41 -6.15 3.24
C LEU A 143 -16.55 -6.77 2.42
N GLU A 144 -17.75 -6.26 2.59
CA GLU A 144 -18.90 -6.63 1.76
C GLU A 144 -18.87 -5.81 0.47
N THR A 145 -19.07 -6.47 -0.66
CA THR A 145 -19.04 -5.82 -1.97
C THR A 145 -20.13 -6.35 -2.88
N THR A 146 -20.43 -5.63 -3.94
CA THR A 146 -21.31 -6.09 -5.04
C THR A 146 -20.87 -7.45 -5.61
N PHE A 147 -19.57 -7.80 -5.51
CA PHE A 147 -19.02 -9.08 -5.99
C PHE A 147 -19.06 -10.20 -4.95
N GLY A 148 -19.46 -9.90 -3.73
CA GLY A 148 -19.49 -10.80 -2.59
C GLY A 148 -18.53 -10.37 -1.47
N PRO A 149 -18.57 -11.07 -0.33
CA PRO A 149 -17.76 -10.73 0.84
C PRO A 149 -16.29 -11.15 0.68
N VAL A 150 -15.40 -10.34 1.25
CA VAL A 150 -13.97 -10.62 1.39
C VAL A 150 -13.60 -10.47 2.87
N ALA A 151 -13.36 -11.58 3.55
CA ALA A 151 -12.82 -11.55 4.91
C ALA A 151 -11.38 -11.03 4.91
N TYR A 152 -11.04 -10.18 5.89
CA TYR A 152 -9.72 -9.59 6.03
C TYR A 152 -9.24 -9.55 7.48
N ARG A 153 -7.93 -9.49 7.65
CA ARG A 153 -7.25 -9.42 8.95
C ARG A 153 -6.02 -8.51 8.90
N ALA A 154 -5.40 -8.29 10.05
CA ALA A 154 -4.11 -7.59 10.11
C ALA A 154 -3.07 -8.26 9.18
N GLY A 155 -2.30 -7.45 8.46
CA GLY A 155 -1.33 -7.88 7.46
C GLY A 155 -1.90 -8.05 6.04
N ASP A 156 -3.19 -7.83 5.83
CA ASP A 156 -3.80 -7.91 4.50
C ASP A 156 -3.76 -6.57 3.76
N PHE A 157 -3.49 -6.64 2.47
CA PHE A 157 -3.88 -5.62 1.51
C PHE A 157 -5.28 -5.93 0.98
N LEU A 158 -6.16 -4.92 0.97
CA LEU A 158 -7.44 -4.97 0.27
C LEU A 158 -7.40 -3.96 -0.86
N VAL A 159 -7.66 -4.40 -2.07
CA VAL A 159 -7.80 -3.52 -3.22
C VAL A 159 -9.27 -3.41 -3.58
N VAL A 160 -9.80 -2.19 -3.51
CA VAL A 160 -11.17 -1.87 -3.88
C VAL A 160 -11.14 -0.97 -5.10
N PRO A 161 -11.44 -1.51 -6.29
CA PRO A 161 -11.43 -0.75 -7.51
C PRO A 161 -12.43 0.41 -7.48
N LYS A 162 -12.13 1.46 -8.23
CA LYS A 162 -12.95 2.66 -8.39
C LYS A 162 -14.39 2.31 -8.78
N GLY A 163 -15.38 2.89 -8.08
CA GLY A 163 -16.80 2.72 -8.39
C GLY A 163 -17.44 1.43 -7.89
N ILE A 164 -16.71 0.56 -7.20
CA ILE A 164 -17.30 -0.65 -6.62
C ILE A 164 -18.07 -0.30 -5.35
N THR A 165 -19.34 -0.68 -5.30
CA THR A 165 -20.19 -0.53 -4.11
C THR A 165 -19.75 -1.50 -3.03
N HIS A 166 -19.47 -0.98 -1.83
CA HIS A 166 -18.97 -1.79 -0.72
C HIS A 166 -19.28 -1.16 0.64
N ARG A 167 -19.12 -1.95 1.72
CA ARG A 167 -19.08 -1.48 3.10
C ARG A 167 -18.18 -2.36 3.96
N PHE A 168 -17.70 -1.81 5.08
CA PHE A 168 -16.88 -2.52 6.05
C PHE A 168 -17.71 -2.93 7.26
N GLU A 169 -17.73 -4.24 7.53
CA GLU A 169 -18.17 -4.82 8.80
C GLU A 169 -16.93 -5.15 9.63
N LEU A 170 -16.80 -4.48 10.77
CA LEU A 170 -15.62 -4.61 11.62
C LEU A 170 -15.75 -5.80 12.55
N ALA A 171 -14.70 -6.60 12.69
CA ALA A 171 -14.56 -7.52 13.80
C ALA A 171 -14.34 -6.75 15.11
N ALA A 172 -14.63 -7.39 16.23
CA ALA A 172 -14.38 -6.82 17.56
C ALA A 172 -12.89 -6.50 17.76
N GLY A 173 -12.60 -5.42 18.48
CA GLY A 173 -11.25 -5.00 18.79
C GLY A 173 -10.82 -3.70 18.10
N SER A 174 -9.58 -3.33 18.34
CA SER A 174 -8.99 -2.11 17.79
C SER A 174 -8.70 -2.26 16.31
N GLN A 175 -9.07 -1.27 15.54
CA GLN A 175 -8.86 -1.22 14.10
C GLN A 175 -7.89 -0.07 13.75
N TYR A 176 -7.01 -0.28 12.77
CA TYR A 176 -6.15 0.77 12.23
C TYR A 176 -5.65 0.36 10.83
N TYR A 177 -5.95 1.20 9.82
CA TYR A 177 -5.63 0.95 8.41
C TYR A 177 -4.84 2.11 7.82
N TRP A 178 -3.89 1.78 6.94
CA TRP A 178 -3.27 2.70 6.01
C TRP A 178 -3.96 2.56 4.67
N VAL A 179 -4.31 3.68 4.05
CA VAL A 179 -5.13 3.67 2.83
C VAL A 179 -4.45 4.49 1.75
N TYR A 180 -4.10 3.83 0.67
CA TYR A 180 -3.47 4.46 -0.48
C TYR A 180 -4.52 4.66 -1.57
N GLU A 181 -4.68 5.91 -2.04
CA GLU A 181 -5.53 6.26 -3.18
C GLU A 181 -4.71 6.24 -4.47
N SER A 182 -5.20 5.56 -5.49
CA SER A 182 -4.73 5.68 -6.87
C SER A 182 -5.74 6.46 -7.67
N LEU A 183 -5.46 7.75 -7.93
CA LEU A 183 -6.43 8.69 -8.49
C LEU A 183 -6.60 8.55 -10.00
N THR A 184 -5.55 8.18 -10.74
CA THR A 184 -5.54 8.19 -12.21
C THR A 184 -5.49 6.82 -12.86
N GLY A 185 -5.15 5.77 -12.13
CA GLY A 185 -5.04 4.39 -12.63
C GLY A 185 -5.37 3.35 -11.59
N ASP A 186 -5.34 2.10 -11.97
CA ASP A 186 -5.40 0.98 -11.03
C ASP A 186 -3.99 0.61 -10.57
N PRO A 187 -3.84 0.06 -9.35
CA PRO A 187 -2.60 -0.53 -8.93
C PRO A 187 -2.21 -1.68 -9.87
N GLU A 188 -1.00 -1.63 -10.35
CA GLU A 188 -0.42 -2.68 -11.17
C GLU A 188 0.57 -3.50 -10.34
N LYS A 189 0.68 -4.79 -10.66
CA LYS A 189 1.70 -5.64 -10.07
C LYS A 189 3.07 -5.22 -10.60
N ALA A 190 4.07 -5.17 -9.71
CA ALA A 190 5.44 -4.98 -10.14
C ALA A 190 5.89 -6.15 -11.04
N GLU A 191 6.43 -5.82 -12.20
CA GLU A 191 6.90 -6.77 -13.21
C GLU A 191 8.36 -6.49 -13.58
N ALA A 192 8.97 -7.44 -14.32
CA ALA A 192 10.23 -7.16 -14.98
C ALA A 192 10.08 -5.94 -15.94
N PRO A 193 11.05 -5.01 -16.03
CA PRO A 193 12.40 -5.12 -15.51
C PRO A 193 12.59 -4.68 -14.05
N THR A 194 11.57 -4.20 -13.37
CA THR A 194 11.69 -3.67 -11.99
C THR A 194 12.23 -4.73 -11.02
N THR A 195 11.74 -5.97 -11.12
CA THR A 195 12.11 -7.08 -10.24
C THR A 195 12.96 -8.14 -10.96
N GLY A 196 13.29 -7.95 -12.23
CA GLY A 196 13.93 -8.98 -13.05
C GLY A 196 13.02 -10.20 -13.23
N GLN A 197 13.55 -11.40 -13.03
CA GLN A 197 12.77 -12.64 -13.04
C GLN A 197 12.13 -12.96 -11.68
N PHE A 198 12.43 -12.19 -10.65
CA PHE A 198 11.86 -12.36 -9.33
C PHE A 198 10.43 -11.81 -9.31
N ILE A 199 9.52 -12.61 -8.78
CA ILE A 199 8.11 -12.25 -8.62
C ILE A 199 7.79 -12.23 -7.13
N PRO A 200 7.63 -11.04 -6.50
CA PRO A 200 7.37 -10.94 -5.05
C PRO A 200 6.03 -11.58 -4.66
N HIS A 201 5.06 -11.56 -5.57
CA HIS A 201 3.78 -12.26 -5.44
C HIS A 201 3.23 -12.56 -6.83
N SER A 202 2.28 -13.51 -6.90
CA SER A 202 1.62 -13.90 -8.14
C SER A 202 0.11 -13.68 -8.05
N ARG A 203 -0.59 -13.77 -9.18
CA ARG A 203 -2.05 -13.67 -9.19
C ARG A 203 -2.74 -14.78 -8.39
N SER A 204 -2.10 -15.95 -8.25
CA SER A 204 -2.60 -17.04 -7.41
C SER A 204 -2.61 -16.71 -5.92
N ASP A 205 -1.84 -15.72 -5.49
CA ASP A 205 -1.78 -15.26 -4.11
C ASP A 205 -2.96 -14.31 -3.80
N TYR A 206 -3.64 -13.78 -4.83
CA TYR A 206 -4.83 -12.96 -4.65
C TYR A 206 -6.04 -13.79 -4.24
N ARG A 207 -6.82 -13.26 -3.31
CA ARG A 207 -8.09 -13.83 -2.86
C ARG A 207 -9.23 -12.93 -3.34
N PHE A 208 -9.94 -13.42 -4.35
CA PHE A 208 -11.13 -12.78 -4.90
C PHE A 208 -12.39 -13.25 -4.15
N PRO A 209 -13.51 -12.50 -4.21
CA PRO A 209 -14.80 -13.01 -3.78
C PRO A 209 -15.12 -14.33 -4.51
N ARG A 210 -15.46 -15.38 -3.77
CA ARG A 210 -15.73 -16.72 -4.32
C ARG A 210 -17.17 -17.19 -4.12
N SER A 211 -17.93 -16.42 -3.37
CA SER A 211 -19.33 -16.66 -3.10
C SER A 211 -20.08 -15.35 -3.11
N LEU A 212 -21.34 -15.41 -3.42
CA LEU A 212 -22.27 -14.30 -3.30
C LEU A 212 -23.03 -14.41 -1.98
N ASP A 213 -23.35 -13.28 -1.40
CA ASP A 213 -24.36 -13.12 -0.36
C ASP A 213 -25.51 -12.33 -0.98
N THR A 214 -26.29 -13.02 -1.85
CA THR A 214 -27.37 -12.39 -2.59
C THR A 214 -28.48 -11.93 -1.64
N ARG A 215 -28.68 -10.63 -1.58
CA ARG A 215 -29.67 -10.00 -0.69
C ARG A 215 -30.92 -9.62 -1.48
N ASN A 216 -32.06 -10.19 -1.08
CA ASN A 216 -33.37 -9.89 -1.69
C ASN A 216 -34.26 -9.21 -0.63
N GLU A 217 -33.92 -8.00 -0.24
CA GLU A 217 -34.56 -7.26 0.84
C GLU A 217 -35.08 -5.93 0.33
N ALA A 218 -36.32 -5.61 0.68
CA ALA A 218 -36.87 -4.26 0.52
C ALA A 218 -36.51 -3.41 1.75
N GLY A 219 -36.18 -2.15 1.53
CA GLY A 219 -35.78 -1.27 2.61
C GLY A 219 -35.37 0.11 2.12
N ARG A 220 -34.58 0.77 2.91
CA ARG A 220 -33.98 2.08 2.59
C ARG A 220 -32.47 1.95 2.74
N PHE A 221 -31.81 1.70 1.63
CA PHE A 221 -30.37 1.46 1.60
C PHE A 221 -29.65 2.68 1.06
N GLU A 222 -28.85 3.30 1.91
CA GLU A 222 -28.11 4.50 1.56
C GLU A 222 -26.79 4.14 0.87
N ILE A 223 -26.55 4.73 -0.30
CA ILE A 223 -25.26 4.66 -1.00
C ILE A 223 -24.68 6.07 -1.07
N VAL A 224 -23.47 6.24 -0.57
CA VAL A 224 -22.70 7.48 -0.65
C VAL A 224 -21.62 7.32 -1.70
N SER A 225 -21.61 8.22 -2.68
CA SER A 225 -20.62 8.23 -3.75
C SER A 225 -19.70 9.44 -3.60
N LYS A 226 -18.38 9.24 -3.74
CA LYS A 226 -17.36 10.31 -3.78
C LYS A 226 -16.88 10.51 -5.21
N VAL A 227 -17.02 11.73 -5.72
CA VAL A 227 -16.47 12.19 -7.02
C VAL A 227 -15.65 13.46 -6.79
N GLY A 228 -14.33 13.40 -6.95
CA GLY A 228 -13.47 14.49 -6.53
C GLY A 228 -13.64 14.81 -5.04
N GLY A 229 -13.90 16.05 -4.70
CA GLY A 229 -14.26 16.51 -3.36
C GLY A 229 -15.76 16.50 -3.06
N ALA A 230 -16.61 16.07 -3.99
CA ALA A 230 -18.06 16.09 -3.84
C ALA A 230 -18.59 14.71 -3.42
N TYR A 231 -19.58 14.71 -2.51
CA TYR A 231 -20.28 13.52 -2.06
C TYR A 231 -21.75 13.59 -2.49
N THR A 232 -22.26 12.48 -2.99
CA THR A 232 -23.68 12.33 -3.37
C THR A 232 -24.26 11.17 -2.58
N ARG A 233 -25.41 11.41 -1.98
CA ARG A 233 -26.22 10.40 -1.30
C ARG A 233 -27.33 9.92 -2.22
N ARG A 234 -27.49 8.62 -2.39
CA ARG A 234 -28.63 7.98 -3.06
C ARG A 234 -29.30 7.02 -2.08
N VAL A 235 -30.60 6.86 -2.16
CA VAL A 235 -31.35 5.85 -1.40
C VAL A 235 -31.97 4.86 -2.38
N HIS A 236 -31.71 3.59 -2.17
CA HIS A 236 -32.30 2.49 -2.95
C HIS A 236 -33.41 1.80 -2.12
N PRO A 237 -34.54 1.42 -2.75
CA PRO A 237 -35.64 0.70 -2.09
C PRO A 237 -35.35 -0.80 -1.95
N THR A 238 -34.29 -1.30 -2.58
CA THR A 238 -33.83 -2.69 -2.50
C THR A 238 -32.35 -2.74 -2.12
N HIS A 239 -31.93 -3.83 -1.50
CA HIS A 239 -30.54 -4.00 -1.07
C HIS A 239 -29.60 -3.98 -2.28
N PRO A 240 -28.48 -3.20 -2.29
CA PRO A 240 -27.59 -3.07 -3.45
C PRO A 240 -26.74 -4.32 -3.76
N PHE A 241 -26.72 -5.31 -2.84
CA PHE A 241 -26.06 -6.60 -3.07
C PHE A 241 -27.05 -7.69 -3.47
N ASP A 242 -28.00 -7.35 -4.34
CA ASP A 242 -28.99 -8.24 -4.96
C ASP A 242 -28.41 -9.05 -6.13
N VAL A 243 -27.09 -9.13 -6.22
CA VAL A 243 -26.34 -9.78 -7.30
C VAL A 243 -26.47 -11.31 -7.20
N VAL A 244 -26.89 -11.93 -8.28
CA VAL A 244 -27.01 -13.39 -8.41
C VAL A 244 -25.84 -14.03 -9.15
N GLY A 245 -25.02 -13.22 -9.82
CA GLY A 245 -23.81 -13.68 -10.51
C GLY A 245 -22.95 -12.50 -10.99
N TRP A 246 -21.69 -12.77 -11.25
CA TRP A 246 -20.79 -11.82 -11.86
C TRP A 246 -19.72 -12.53 -12.71
N ARG A 247 -19.14 -11.79 -13.65
CA ARG A 247 -18.03 -12.22 -14.52
C ARG A 247 -17.13 -11.05 -14.84
N GLY A 248 -15.82 -11.23 -14.81
CA GLY A 248 -14.88 -10.22 -15.27
C GLY A 248 -13.55 -10.18 -14.50
N THR A 249 -12.75 -9.15 -14.78
CA THR A 249 -11.41 -8.95 -14.22
C THR A 249 -11.31 -7.66 -13.38
N TYR A 250 -12.33 -6.83 -13.42
CA TYR A 250 -12.42 -5.61 -12.62
C TYR A 250 -13.20 -5.87 -11.34
N LEU A 251 -12.52 -6.31 -10.29
CA LEU A 251 -13.13 -6.77 -9.05
C LEU A 251 -12.21 -6.54 -7.85
N PRO A 252 -12.79 -6.47 -6.62
CA PRO A 252 -12.01 -6.33 -5.40
C PRO A 252 -11.23 -7.60 -5.11
N TYR A 253 -10.08 -7.44 -4.41
CA TYR A 253 -9.27 -8.58 -4.00
C TYR A 253 -8.45 -8.28 -2.74
N ARG A 254 -7.97 -9.35 -2.12
CA ARG A 254 -7.06 -9.35 -0.98
C ARG A 254 -5.73 -9.99 -1.34
N LEU A 255 -4.63 -9.43 -0.82
CA LEU A 255 -3.29 -10.04 -0.81
C LEU A 255 -2.76 -10.00 0.62
N ALA A 256 -2.38 -11.14 1.19
CA ALA A 256 -1.76 -11.16 2.50
C ALA A 256 -0.27 -10.79 2.39
N VAL A 257 0.23 -9.98 3.32
CA VAL A 257 1.66 -9.63 3.36
C VAL A 257 2.55 -10.85 3.55
N GLU A 258 2.03 -11.88 4.20
CA GLU A 258 2.70 -13.18 4.39
C GLU A 258 2.94 -13.94 3.07
N ASP A 259 2.11 -13.68 2.04
CA ASP A 259 2.25 -14.26 0.70
C ASP A 259 3.28 -13.50 -0.16
N VAL A 260 3.80 -12.35 0.33
CA VAL A 260 4.84 -11.57 -0.36
C VAL A 260 6.21 -12.16 -0.06
N ARG A 261 6.91 -12.61 -1.09
CA ARG A 261 8.21 -13.25 -0.97
C ARG A 261 9.31 -12.20 -0.77
N PRO A 262 10.18 -12.33 0.24
CA PRO A 262 11.30 -11.43 0.42
C PRO A 262 12.34 -11.62 -0.70
N LEU A 263 12.97 -10.53 -1.12
CA LEU A 263 14.15 -10.55 -1.96
C LEU A 263 15.38 -10.25 -1.11
N VAL A 264 16.41 -11.08 -1.21
CA VAL A 264 17.63 -10.97 -0.43
C VAL A 264 18.85 -11.17 -1.33
N ALA A 265 19.92 -10.44 -1.08
CA ALA A 265 21.24 -10.66 -1.68
C ALA A 265 22.31 -10.79 -0.60
N ASP A 266 23.24 -11.73 -0.76
CA ASP A 266 24.27 -11.99 0.26
C ASP A 266 25.37 -10.93 0.31
N ARG A 267 25.60 -10.20 -0.79
CA ARG A 267 26.77 -9.32 -0.98
C ARG A 267 26.48 -7.84 -1.10
N SER A 268 25.23 -7.48 -1.30
CA SER A 268 24.82 -6.10 -1.51
C SER A 268 23.36 -5.87 -1.11
N HIS A 269 23.05 -4.62 -0.77
CA HIS A 269 21.65 -4.23 -0.59
C HIS A 269 20.86 -4.41 -1.88
N VAL A 270 19.69 -5.03 -1.74
CA VAL A 270 18.69 -5.02 -2.79
C VAL A 270 18.06 -3.64 -2.83
N PRO A 271 18.01 -2.99 -4.00
CA PRO A 271 17.35 -1.69 -4.11
C PRO A 271 15.87 -1.81 -3.72
N PRO A 272 15.26 -0.78 -3.12
CA PRO A 272 13.86 -0.78 -2.69
C PRO A 272 12.87 -1.22 -3.79
N SER A 273 13.19 -0.96 -5.06
CA SER A 273 12.41 -1.43 -6.21
C SER A 273 12.23 -2.96 -6.24
N GLY A 274 13.17 -3.73 -5.71
CA GLY A 274 13.06 -5.19 -5.57
C GLY A 274 11.96 -5.63 -4.58
N HIS A 275 11.52 -4.73 -3.72
CA HIS A 275 10.44 -4.97 -2.76
C HIS A 275 9.08 -4.40 -3.21
N THR A 276 8.98 -3.92 -4.46
CA THR A 276 7.74 -3.32 -4.97
C THR A 276 6.64 -4.37 -5.12
N VAL A 277 5.51 -4.12 -4.50
CA VAL A 277 4.30 -4.98 -4.57
C VAL A 277 3.28 -4.41 -5.55
N PHE A 278 3.01 -3.11 -5.45
CA PHE A 278 2.10 -2.41 -6.36
C PHE A 278 2.75 -1.15 -6.94
N ILE A 279 2.50 -0.91 -8.21
CA ILE A 279 2.81 0.33 -8.89
C ILE A 279 1.51 1.08 -9.12
N LEU A 280 1.37 2.22 -8.46
CA LEU A 280 0.31 3.18 -8.71
C LEU A 280 0.88 4.30 -9.60
N PRO A 281 0.08 4.94 -10.45
CA PRO A 281 0.55 6.14 -11.14
C PRO A 281 1.09 7.16 -10.15
N GLY A 282 2.39 7.49 -10.26
CA GLY A 282 3.07 8.42 -9.35
C GLY A 282 3.33 7.93 -7.93
N CYS A 283 3.20 6.62 -7.67
CA CYS A 283 3.52 6.06 -6.37
C CYS A 283 3.91 4.58 -6.46
N TYR A 284 4.98 4.19 -5.78
CA TYR A 284 5.39 2.80 -5.63
C TYR A 284 5.07 2.31 -4.22
N LEU A 285 4.40 1.16 -4.09
CA LEU A 285 4.22 0.50 -2.81
C LEU A 285 5.18 -0.67 -2.69
N CYS A 286 6.08 -0.59 -1.73
CA CYS A 286 7.07 -1.61 -1.41
C CYS A 286 6.77 -2.26 -0.06
N VAL A 287 7.11 -3.53 0.08
CA VAL A 287 6.92 -4.28 1.32
C VAL A 287 8.24 -4.88 1.76
N PHE A 288 8.73 -4.44 2.89
CA PHE A 288 9.82 -5.11 3.58
C PHE A 288 9.22 -6.17 4.48
N THR A 289 9.59 -7.43 4.24
CA THR A 289 9.13 -8.57 5.02
C THR A 289 10.29 -9.17 5.81
N VAL A 290 9.98 -10.10 6.70
CA VAL A 290 10.98 -10.89 7.43
C VAL A 290 11.96 -11.54 6.43
N ARG A 291 13.26 -11.32 6.64
CA ARG A 291 14.32 -11.75 5.70
C ARG A 291 15.66 -11.96 6.39
N SER A 292 16.49 -12.79 5.79
CA SER A 292 17.88 -12.96 6.23
C SER A 292 18.69 -11.68 6.05
N VAL A 293 19.63 -11.47 6.95
CA VAL A 293 20.60 -10.35 6.84
C VAL A 293 21.67 -10.71 5.81
N GLU A 294 22.15 -9.72 5.07
CA GLU A 294 23.26 -9.87 4.13
C GLU A 294 24.52 -10.39 4.84
N LYS A 295 25.27 -11.31 4.21
CA LYS A 295 26.41 -11.95 4.85
C LYS A 295 27.71 -11.16 4.68
N GLU A 296 27.94 -10.60 3.50
CA GLU A 296 29.19 -9.95 3.12
C GLU A 296 29.06 -8.42 2.96
N GLY A 297 27.84 -7.91 2.84
CA GLY A 297 27.58 -6.50 2.67
C GLY A 297 27.42 -5.72 3.98
N MET A 298 27.10 -4.45 3.84
CA MET A 298 26.68 -3.60 4.95
C MET A 298 25.25 -3.93 5.28
N TRP A 299 25.02 -4.59 6.41
CA TRP A 299 23.67 -5.02 6.84
C TRP A 299 22.78 -3.91 7.44
N VAL A 300 23.29 -2.68 7.58
CA VAL A 300 22.48 -1.49 7.79
C VAL A 300 22.27 -0.79 6.45
N PRO A 301 21.10 -0.16 6.20
CA PRO A 301 20.87 0.61 5.00
C PRO A 301 21.94 1.68 4.82
N PHE A 302 22.36 1.91 3.58
CA PHE A 302 23.28 3.00 3.27
C PHE A 302 22.59 4.37 3.44
N PHE A 303 23.38 5.42 3.69
CA PHE A 303 22.85 6.78 3.62
C PHE A 303 22.53 7.13 2.17
N HIS A 304 21.36 7.68 1.95
CA HIS A 304 20.90 8.09 0.64
C HIS A 304 19.99 9.31 0.72
N LYS A 305 19.69 9.89 -0.40
CA LYS A 305 18.66 10.90 -0.58
C LYS A 305 17.89 10.60 -1.86
N ASN A 306 16.60 10.63 -1.78
CA ASN A 306 15.73 10.57 -2.96
C ASN A 306 15.74 11.95 -3.64
N LEU A 307 15.72 11.94 -4.98
CA LEU A 307 15.71 13.17 -5.77
C LEU A 307 14.35 13.42 -6.43
N ASP A 308 13.57 12.33 -6.65
CA ASP A 308 12.33 12.38 -7.41
C ASP A 308 11.10 11.94 -6.60
N TYR A 309 11.31 11.34 -5.42
CA TYR A 309 10.24 10.76 -4.62
C TYR A 309 10.33 11.16 -3.14
N VAL A 310 9.17 11.38 -2.55
CA VAL A 310 8.98 11.44 -1.10
C VAL A 310 8.75 10.03 -0.60
N GLU A 311 9.57 9.56 0.33
CA GLU A 311 9.44 8.25 0.96
C GLU A 311 8.54 8.33 2.19
N THR A 312 7.52 7.48 2.27
CA THR A 312 6.76 7.24 3.49
C THR A 312 6.90 5.79 3.91
N ILE A 313 7.12 5.51 5.19
CA ILE A 313 7.18 4.14 5.70
C ILE A 313 6.22 3.98 6.86
N GLY A 314 5.24 3.11 6.71
CA GLY A 314 4.41 2.60 7.79
C GLY A 314 5.08 1.40 8.46
N TYR A 315 5.26 1.45 9.78
CA TYR A 315 5.92 0.42 10.57
C TYR A 315 4.87 -0.55 11.10
N HIS A 316 4.80 -1.76 10.52
CA HIS A 316 3.72 -2.69 10.83
C HIS A 316 4.03 -3.61 11.99
N ALA A 317 5.10 -4.39 11.91
CA ALA A 317 5.41 -5.43 12.90
C ALA A 317 6.92 -5.69 12.96
N GLY A 318 7.37 -6.30 14.04
CA GLY A 318 8.75 -6.66 14.28
C GLY A 318 9.59 -5.54 14.87
N GLU A 319 10.89 -5.72 14.87
CA GLU A 319 11.88 -4.77 15.37
C GLU A 319 12.51 -4.00 14.19
N PHE A 320 12.30 -2.70 14.16
CA PHE A 320 12.76 -1.83 13.07
C PHE A 320 14.23 -1.47 13.28
N PHE A 321 15.09 -2.40 12.99
CA PHE A 321 16.52 -2.37 13.28
C PHE A 321 17.19 -1.07 12.81
N SER A 322 16.97 -0.68 11.56
CA SER A 322 17.59 0.53 10.97
C SER A 322 17.16 1.83 11.65
N ARG A 323 16.11 1.79 12.43
CA ARG A 323 15.53 2.97 13.11
C ARG A 323 15.97 3.09 14.58
N GLY A 324 16.77 2.15 15.10
CA GLY A 324 17.40 2.26 16.41
C GLY A 324 16.46 2.50 17.58
N GLY A 325 15.25 1.93 17.56
CA GLY A 325 14.25 2.08 18.61
C GLY A 325 13.46 3.40 18.58
N VAL A 326 13.68 4.26 17.58
CA VAL A 326 12.93 5.54 17.42
C VAL A 326 11.49 5.31 16.99
N PHE A 327 11.24 4.27 16.19
CA PHE A 327 9.91 3.90 15.69
C PHE A 327 9.34 2.68 16.40
N ARG A 328 8.03 2.67 16.52
CA ARG A 328 7.22 1.53 16.98
C ARG A 328 6.13 1.22 15.96
N ALA A 329 5.55 0.04 16.07
CA ALA A 329 4.43 -0.38 15.23
C ALA A 329 3.27 0.63 15.27
N GLY A 330 2.74 0.96 14.10
CA GLY A 330 1.68 1.94 13.89
C GLY A 330 2.16 3.36 13.57
N MET A 331 3.43 3.67 13.73
CA MET A 331 4.00 4.97 13.31
C MET A 331 4.23 5.01 11.79
N VAL A 332 4.33 6.22 11.27
CA VAL A 332 4.66 6.48 9.87
C VAL A 332 5.81 7.50 9.81
N SER A 333 6.88 7.20 9.06
CA SER A 333 7.89 8.22 8.73
C SER A 333 7.59 8.87 7.38
N VAL A 334 8.03 10.13 7.24
CA VAL A 334 8.00 10.86 5.96
C VAL A 334 9.37 11.47 5.74
N HIS A 335 10.03 11.06 4.66
CA HIS A 335 11.36 11.53 4.27
C HIS A 335 11.25 12.31 2.97
N PRO A 336 11.45 13.65 3.01
CA PRO A 336 11.33 14.49 1.83
C PRO A 336 12.49 14.28 0.85
N VAL A 337 12.28 14.74 -0.38
CA VAL A 337 13.35 14.77 -1.39
C VAL A 337 14.53 15.62 -0.95
N GLY A 338 15.73 15.25 -1.39
CA GLY A 338 16.95 16.03 -1.25
C GLY A 338 17.59 16.00 0.14
N LEU A 339 16.88 15.58 1.18
CA LEU A 339 17.44 15.46 2.54
C LEU A 339 18.01 14.05 2.76
N PRO A 340 19.32 13.91 3.06
CA PRO A 340 19.91 12.59 3.32
C PRO A 340 19.28 11.92 4.55
N HIS A 341 19.04 10.63 4.44
CA HIS A 341 18.63 9.77 5.54
C HIS A 341 19.25 8.37 5.41
N GLY A 342 19.10 7.54 6.42
CA GLY A 342 19.72 6.22 6.49
C GLY A 342 19.49 5.57 7.85
N PRO A 343 20.41 4.75 8.35
CA PRO A 343 20.30 4.17 9.67
C PRO A 343 20.36 5.25 10.75
N HIS A 344 19.57 5.11 11.82
CA HIS A 344 19.70 5.96 12.99
C HIS A 344 21.03 5.67 13.74
N PRO A 345 21.56 6.62 14.53
CA PRO A 345 22.83 6.47 15.21
C PRO A 345 22.98 5.16 16.00
N PRO A 346 21.98 4.68 16.77
CA PRO A 346 22.14 3.42 17.50
C PRO A 346 22.30 2.21 16.57
N ALA A 347 21.61 2.18 15.42
CA ALA A 347 21.72 1.11 14.45
C ALA A 347 23.11 1.05 13.80
N LEU A 348 23.64 2.23 13.39
CA LEU A 348 24.99 2.31 12.85
C LEU A 348 26.04 1.97 13.90
N SER A 349 25.88 2.39 15.16
CA SER A 349 26.76 2.01 16.25
C SER A 349 26.76 0.50 16.48
N ALA A 350 25.60 -0.15 16.46
CA ALA A 350 25.50 -1.60 16.58
C ALA A 350 26.25 -2.30 15.43
N PHE A 351 26.14 -1.78 14.21
CA PHE A 351 26.89 -2.30 13.06
C PHE A 351 28.41 -2.19 13.27
N LEU A 352 28.89 -1.03 13.64
CA LEU A 352 30.33 -0.78 13.87
C LEU A 352 30.89 -1.62 15.02
N ASP A 353 30.05 -1.97 16.01
CA ASP A 353 30.40 -2.83 17.12
C ASP A 353 30.31 -4.33 16.76
N GLY A 354 29.97 -4.68 15.52
CA GLY A 354 29.81 -6.06 15.07
C GLY A 354 28.60 -6.79 15.65
N ARG A 355 27.65 -6.07 16.24
CA ARG A 355 26.40 -6.64 16.79
C ARG A 355 25.41 -6.83 15.66
N ARG A 356 25.43 -8.01 15.05
CA ARG A 356 24.70 -8.38 13.86
C ARG A 356 23.48 -9.24 14.19
N PRO A 357 22.27 -8.88 13.75
CA PRO A 357 21.14 -9.79 13.75
C PRO A 357 21.34 -10.86 12.65
N GLU A 358 20.77 -12.04 12.84
CA GLU A 358 20.73 -13.09 11.79
C GLU A 358 19.60 -12.87 10.81
N THR A 359 18.52 -12.26 11.28
CA THR A 359 17.28 -12.02 10.53
C THR A 359 16.74 -10.63 10.87
N PHE A 360 16.26 -9.92 9.86
CA PHE A 360 15.36 -8.79 10.07
C PHE A 360 13.94 -9.35 10.18
N ASP A 361 13.32 -9.16 11.34
CA ASP A 361 11.94 -9.59 11.60
C ASP A 361 10.91 -8.48 11.34
N GLU A 362 11.36 -7.35 10.84
CA GLU A 362 10.53 -6.19 10.52
C GLU A 362 9.58 -6.44 9.36
N VAL A 363 8.37 -5.89 9.46
CA VAL A 363 7.43 -5.71 8.35
C VAL A 363 7.10 -4.24 8.23
N GLY A 364 7.52 -3.64 7.11
CA GLY A 364 7.31 -2.23 6.80
C GLY A 364 6.64 -2.06 5.43
N ILE A 365 5.72 -1.10 5.34
CA ILE A 365 5.06 -0.74 4.08
C ILE A 365 5.56 0.64 3.68
N MET A 366 6.37 0.68 2.64
CA MET A 366 6.90 1.91 2.08
C MET A 366 6.05 2.36 0.90
N ALA A 367 5.80 3.66 0.83
CA ALA A 367 5.17 4.28 -0.33
C ALA A 367 6.01 5.49 -0.76
N ASP A 368 6.48 5.43 -2.00
CA ASP A 368 7.30 6.47 -2.64
C ASP A 368 6.43 7.30 -3.56
N PHE A 369 6.18 8.56 -3.18
CA PHE A 369 5.35 9.49 -3.94
C PHE A 369 6.22 10.36 -4.85
N ALA A 370 5.94 10.34 -6.16
CA ALA A 370 6.58 11.22 -7.11
C ALA A 370 6.33 12.70 -6.76
N THR A 371 7.36 13.53 -6.93
CA THR A 371 7.28 14.97 -6.62
C THR A 371 6.66 15.78 -7.77
N PRO A 372 6.01 16.92 -7.46
CA PRO A 372 5.83 17.50 -6.14
C PRO A 372 4.84 16.72 -5.28
N ALA A 373 5.10 16.66 -3.96
CA ALA A 373 4.18 16.08 -3.00
C ALA A 373 3.88 17.08 -1.87
N GLU A 374 2.73 16.89 -1.26
CA GLU A 374 2.19 17.74 -0.20
C GLU A 374 1.96 16.92 1.07
N ILE A 375 2.00 17.58 2.20
CA ILE A 375 1.68 17.05 3.51
C ILE A 375 0.48 17.79 4.11
N SER A 376 -0.39 17.07 4.81
CA SER A 376 -1.54 17.71 5.45
C SER A 376 -1.15 18.43 6.74
N GLU A 377 -1.91 19.47 7.10
CA GLU A 377 -1.76 20.13 8.40
C GLU A 377 -1.96 19.15 9.56
N LEU A 378 -2.83 18.16 9.39
CA LEU A 378 -3.01 17.11 10.40
C LEU A 378 -1.73 16.30 10.58
N ALA A 379 -1.09 15.86 9.51
CA ALA A 379 0.16 15.11 9.58
C ALA A 379 1.26 15.92 10.30
N LEU A 380 1.34 17.21 10.04
CA LEU A 380 2.30 18.07 10.75
C LEU A 380 2.02 18.15 12.25
N ARG A 381 0.75 18.21 12.68
CA ARG A 381 0.38 18.16 14.11
C ARG A 381 0.69 16.81 14.76
N LEU A 382 0.68 15.71 13.98
CA LEU A 382 1.03 14.37 14.46
C LEU A 382 2.56 14.11 14.43
N SER A 383 3.33 15.02 13.86
CA SER A 383 4.79 14.88 13.76
C SER A 383 5.45 15.10 15.10
N ARG A 384 6.33 14.18 15.47
CA ARG A 384 7.15 14.30 16.69
C ARG A 384 8.16 15.44 16.54
N PRO A 385 8.18 16.41 17.44
CA PRO A 385 9.08 17.57 17.33
C PRO A 385 10.55 17.21 17.53
N ASP A 386 10.85 16.10 18.21
CA ASP A 386 12.20 15.64 18.51
C ASP A 386 12.82 14.75 17.43
N TYR A 387 12.07 14.41 16.36
CA TYR A 387 12.55 13.44 15.38
C TYR A 387 13.79 13.92 14.63
N MET A 388 13.83 15.18 14.20
CA MET A 388 15.04 15.75 13.57
C MET A 388 16.24 15.73 14.54
N ALA A 389 15.99 16.00 15.82
CA ALA A 389 17.06 15.97 16.83
C ALA A 389 17.58 14.54 17.10
N SER A 390 16.82 13.50 16.82
CA SER A 390 17.26 12.11 17.01
C SER A 390 18.49 11.74 16.17
N TRP A 391 18.75 12.45 15.08
CA TRP A 391 19.94 12.31 14.24
C TRP A 391 21.17 12.98 14.83
N ALA A 392 21.02 13.91 15.77
CA ALA A 392 22.12 14.67 16.36
C ALA A 392 23.10 13.79 17.16
N ALA A 393 22.70 12.58 17.54
CA ALA A 393 23.58 11.62 18.22
C ALA A 393 24.82 11.24 17.37
N TYR A 394 24.80 11.42 16.05
CA TYR A 394 26.01 11.30 15.23
C TYR A 394 27.07 12.31 15.63
N ALA A 395 26.71 13.55 15.92
CA ALA A 395 27.64 14.59 16.33
C ALA A 395 28.25 14.35 17.72
N SER A 396 27.55 13.59 18.58
CA SER A 396 28.02 13.29 19.95
C SER A 396 28.96 12.08 20.00
N ASP A 397 28.93 11.16 19.05
CA ASP A 397 29.78 9.97 19.03
C ASP A 397 31.17 10.31 18.49
N PRO A 398 32.27 10.04 19.26
CA PRO A 398 33.66 10.31 18.82
C PRO A 398 34.01 9.70 17.46
N ARG A 399 33.41 8.55 17.12
CA ARG A 399 33.67 7.85 15.83
C ARG A 399 33.23 8.67 14.61
N PHE A 400 32.27 9.58 14.77
CA PHE A 400 31.74 10.41 13.68
C PHE A 400 32.22 11.86 13.71
N ARG A 401 33.02 12.24 14.73
CA ARG A 401 33.58 13.59 14.84
C ARG A 401 34.66 13.84 13.79
N PHE A 402 34.86 15.11 13.48
CA PHE A 402 35.93 15.52 12.63
C PHE A 402 37.29 15.09 13.21
N ALA A 403 38.15 14.50 12.38
CA ALA A 403 39.55 14.21 12.69
C ALA A 403 40.40 14.51 11.47
N GLU A 404 41.43 15.36 11.65
CA GLU A 404 42.35 15.73 10.56
C GLU A 404 43.08 14.52 9.94
N THR A 405 43.29 13.49 10.73
CA THR A 405 43.97 12.26 10.32
C THR A 405 43.10 11.35 9.45
N ARG A 406 41.75 11.47 9.50
CA ARG A 406 40.83 10.50 8.89
C ARG A 406 41.07 10.23 7.41
N LEU A 407 41.30 11.29 6.63
CA LEU A 407 41.56 11.11 5.19
C LEU A 407 42.88 10.34 4.96
N ARG A 408 43.90 10.56 5.79
CA ARG A 408 45.19 9.87 5.72
C ARG A 408 45.04 8.39 6.10
N GLU A 409 44.25 8.11 7.14
CA GLU A 409 43.94 6.75 7.59
C GLU A 409 43.20 5.95 6.52
N VAL A 410 42.18 6.56 5.88
CA VAL A 410 41.43 5.93 4.79
C VAL A 410 42.32 5.64 3.58
N ARG A 411 43.19 6.58 3.19
CA ARG A 411 44.16 6.39 2.09
C ARG A 411 45.11 5.24 2.39
N HIS A 412 45.70 5.23 3.59
CA HIS A 412 46.63 4.17 4.00
C HIS A 412 45.95 2.79 4.04
N LEU A 413 44.69 2.72 4.46
CA LEU A 413 43.93 1.49 4.44
C LEU A 413 43.66 1.04 2.99
N ALA A 414 43.24 1.95 2.13
CA ALA A 414 42.98 1.66 0.72
C ALA A 414 44.24 1.13 0.01
N ASP A 415 45.39 1.74 0.27
CA ASP A 415 46.66 1.30 -0.29
C ASP A 415 47.04 -0.12 0.17
N ARG A 416 46.85 -0.44 1.44
CA ARG A 416 47.06 -1.80 1.97
C ARG A 416 46.14 -2.83 1.31
N LEU A 417 44.83 -2.54 1.21
CA LEU A 417 43.86 -3.44 0.57
C LEU A 417 44.15 -3.65 -0.93
N ALA A 418 44.66 -2.62 -1.61
CA ALA A 418 45.10 -2.73 -2.99
C ALA A 418 46.30 -3.69 -3.10
N GLN A 419 47.33 -3.53 -2.23
CA GLN A 419 48.50 -4.40 -2.20
C GLN A 419 48.12 -5.87 -1.88
N GLU A 420 47.20 -6.12 -0.94
CA GLU A 420 46.69 -7.45 -0.64
C GLU A 420 46.00 -8.07 -1.86
N ARG A 421 45.21 -7.29 -2.61
CA ARG A 421 44.55 -7.73 -3.84
C ARG A 421 45.55 -8.04 -4.96
N ASP A 422 46.56 -7.23 -5.14
CA ASP A 422 47.60 -7.43 -6.15
C ASP A 422 48.51 -8.62 -5.81
N GLY A 423 48.58 -9.01 -4.54
CA GLY A 423 49.26 -10.21 -4.07
C GLY A 423 48.49 -11.51 -4.36
N LEU A 424 47.21 -11.42 -4.67
CA LEU A 424 46.43 -12.57 -5.16
C LEU A 424 46.76 -12.78 -6.64
N ARG A 425 47.65 -13.75 -6.94
CA ARG A 425 47.95 -14.15 -8.31
C ARG A 425 46.67 -14.65 -8.98
N PRO A 426 46.36 -14.23 -10.23
CA PRO A 426 45.30 -14.86 -11.01
C PRO A 426 45.59 -16.37 -11.05
N ILE A 427 44.59 -17.20 -10.82
CA ILE A 427 44.67 -18.63 -11.07
C ILE A 427 45.03 -18.74 -12.56
N PRO A 428 46.20 -19.37 -12.91
CA PRO A 428 46.54 -19.51 -14.30
C PRO A 428 45.44 -20.30 -15.00
N PRO A 429 45.02 -19.90 -16.23
CA PRO A 429 44.06 -20.68 -16.95
C PRO A 429 44.64 -22.09 -17.06
N ASP A 430 43.80 -23.10 -16.83
CA ASP A 430 44.16 -24.51 -17.05
C ASP A 430 44.65 -24.66 -18.49
N HIS A 431 45.95 -24.56 -18.68
CA HIS A 431 46.58 -24.90 -19.96
C HIS A 431 46.58 -26.41 -20.10
N GLU A 432 45.74 -26.88 -20.99
CA GLU A 432 45.94 -28.03 -21.81
C GLU A 432 46.42 -29.30 -21.09
N ARG A 433 45.50 -30.13 -20.67
CA ARG A 433 45.76 -31.56 -20.79
C ARG A 433 45.62 -31.91 -22.31
N GLY A 434 46.69 -31.57 -23.03
CA GLY A 434 46.89 -32.06 -24.37
C GLY A 434 47.25 -33.52 -24.32
N GLN A 435 46.64 -34.28 -25.22
CA GLN A 435 46.94 -35.57 -25.77
C GLN A 435 46.83 -36.79 -24.85
#